data_76711e44e3068dea1e85a6cc17ea1098
#
_entry.id   76711e44e3068dea1e85a6cc17ea1098
#
_cell.length_a   1.000
_cell.length_b   1.000
_cell.length_c   1.000
_cell.angle_alpha   90.00
_cell.angle_beta   90.00
_cell.angle_gamma   90.00
#
_symmetry.space_group_name_H-M   'P 1'
#
loop_
_entity.id
_entity.type
_entity.pdbx_description
1 polymer ?
#
loop_
_entity_poly.entity_id
_entity_poly.type
_entity_poly.pdbx_seq_one_letter_code
_entity_poly.pdbx_strand_id
1 'polypeptide(L)'
;MGKNYSKTYEDRKEEMNNILRQLENGVRDVFTSENYIRYLQVYSRFYNYSINNIILILQQFPAASHVASFKDWNKNFNRTVKKGERGIKILVPTPKKIIQDKTITNKDGSTEIIQEEHKILYFKQGHVFDISQTTGDELPSLVKNLSYDSALLDTLIG
;
A
#
# COMPACT_ATOMS: atom_id res chain seq x y z
N MET A 1 2.86 4.35 -31.37
CA MET A 1 1.56 4.79 -30.84
C MET A 1 1.06 3.75 -29.88
N GLY A 2 1.20 3.98 -28.60
CA GLY A 2 0.64 3.11 -27.57
C GLY A 2 -0.87 3.23 -27.57
N LYS A 3 -1.57 2.15 -27.91
CA LYS A 3 -3.00 2.07 -27.68
C LYS A 3 -3.21 2.13 -26.18
N ASN A 4 -3.78 3.23 -25.67
CA ASN A 4 -4.32 3.30 -24.33
C ASN A 4 -5.50 2.32 -24.24
N TYR A 5 -5.22 1.06 -23.95
CA TYR A 5 -6.24 0.13 -23.55
C TYR A 5 -6.72 0.56 -22.15
N SER A 6 -7.86 1.22 -22.08
CA SER A 6 -8.54 1.37 -20.80
C SER A 6 -8.88 -0.03 -20.30
N LYS A 7 -8.35 -0.40 -19.15
CA LYS A 7 -8.63 -1.69 -18.51
C LYS A 7 -10.13 -1.88 -18.37
N THR A 8 -10.62 -3.02 -18.80
CA THR A 8 -12.03 -3.39 -18.65
C THR A 8 -12.37 -3.67 -17.19
N TYR A 9 -13.64 -3.77 -16.86
CA TYR A 9 -14.10 -4.19 -15.53
C TYR A 9 -13.56 -5.58 -15.17
N GLU A 10 -13.57 -6.50 -16.11
CA GLU A 10 -13.06 -7.87 -15.91
C GLU A 10 -11.56 -7.89 -15.66
N ASP A 11 -10.79 -7.07 -16.39
CA ASP A 11 -9.34 -6.94 -16.16
C ASP A 11 -9.03 -6.48 -14.72
N ARG A 12 -9.77 -5.50 -14.23
CA ARG A 12 -9.59 -4.98 -12.86
C ARG A 12 -10.00 -5.99 -11.80
N LYS A 13 -11.05 -6.76 -12.07
CA LYS A 13 -11.52 -7.81 -11.19
C LYS A 13 -10.51 -8.94 -11.10
N GLU A 14 -9.93 -9.35 -12.22
CA GLU A 14 -8.87 -10.34 -12.27
C GLU A 14 -7.61 -9.88 -11.53
N GLU A 15 -7.17 -8.64 -11.76
CA GLU A 15 -6.05 -8.04 -11.03
C GLU A 15 -6.29 -8.05 -9.52
N MET A 16 -7.48 -7.67 -9.07
CA MET A 16 -7.83 -7.67 -7.67
C MET A 16 -7.85 -9.08 -7.09
N ASN A 17 -8.43 -10.04 -7.79
CA ASN A 17 -8.45 -11.43 -7.36
C ASN A 17 -7.03 -12.01 -7.23
N ASN A 18 -6.14 -11.67 -8.16
CA ASN A 18 -4.76 -12.12 -8.13
C ASN A 18 -3.98 -11.53 -6.95
N ILE A 19 -4.14 -10.25 -6.68
CA ILE A 19 -3.45 -9.60 -5.54
C ILE A 19 -4.00 -10.09 -4.20
N LEU A 20 -5.30 -10.34 -4.09
CA LEU A 20 -5.91 -10.90 -2.87
C LEU A 20 -5.44 -12.33 -2.62
N ARG A 21 -5.31 -13.14 -3.65
CA ARG A 21 -4.76 -14.50 -3.56
C ARG A 21 -3.29 -14.47 -3.12
N GLN A 22 -2.52 -13.54 -3.66
CA GLN A 22 -1.13 -13.33 -3.28
C GLN A 22 -1.01 -12.89 -1.82
N LEU A 23 -1.90 -12.01 -1.37
CA LEU A 23 -1.97 -11.59 0.02
C LEU A 23 -2.33 -12.76 0.95
N GLU A 24 -3.28 -13.59 0.58
CA GLU A 24 -3.66 -14.79 1.36
C GLU A 24 -2.49 -15.74 1.54
N ASN A 25 -1.74 -16.00 0.47
CA ASN A 25 -0.54 -16.82 0.52
C ASN A 25 0.53 -16.17 1.42
N GLY A 26 0.72 -14.86 1.32
CA GLY A 26 1.65 -14.10 2.15
C GLY A 26 1.31 -14.14 3.63
N VAL A 27 0.03 -14.05 3.98
CA VAL A 27 -0.45 -14.18 5.36
C VAL A 27 -0.12 -15.56 5.93
N ARG A 28 -0.30 -16.61 5.16
CA ARG A 28 0.08 -17.98 5.59
C ARG A 28 1.58 -18.10 5.83
N ASP A 29 2.40 -17.55 4.94
CA ASP A 29 3.86 -17.60 5.03
C ASP A 29 4.39 -16.84 6.26
N VAL A 30 3.77 -15.72 6.62
CA VAL A 30 4.16 -14.91 7.79
C VAL A 30 4.01 -15.68 9.09
N PHE A 31 3.00 -16.55 9.19
CA PHE A 31 2.77 -17.36 10.41
C PHE A 31 3.70 -18.57 10.54
N THR A 32 4.58 -18.83 9.59
CA THR A 32 5.70 -19.75 9.81
C THR A 32 6.77 -19.08 10.66
N SER A 33 7.38 -19.82 11.61
CA SER A 33 8.20 -19.25 12.69
C SER A 33 9.35 -18.35 12.24
N GLU A 34 10.05 -18.70 11.18
CA GLU A 34 11.18 -17.91 10.66
C GLU A 34 10.74 -16.64 9.95
N ASN A 35 9.66 -16.72 9.19
CA ASN A 35 9.11 -15.58 8.45
C ASN A 35 8.46 -14.54 9.37
N TYR A 36 7.89 -14.98 10.49
CA TYR A 36 7.29 -14.07 11.47
C TYR A 36 8.31 -13.15 12.12
N ILE A 37 9.47 -13.67 12.50
CA ILE A 37 10.58 -12.86 13.06
C ILE A 37 11.06 -11.84 12.02
N ARG A 38 11.28 -12.28 10.79
CA ARG A 38 11.66 -11.41 9.68
C ARG A 38 10.62 -10.31 9.43
N TYR A 39 9.36 -10.66 9.45
CA TYR A 39 8.25 -9.71 9.32
C TYR A 39 8.30 -8.63 10.40
N LEU A 40 8.49 -8.99 11.66
CA LEU A 40 8.60 -8.05 12.77
C LEU A 40 9.80 -7.12 12.63
N GLN A 41 10.93 -7.62 12.15
CA GLN A 41 12.14 -6.80 11.93
C GLN A 41 11.93 -5.73 10.86
N VAL A 42 11.12 -6.02 9.86
CA VAL A 42 10.87 -5.13 8.73
C VAL A 42 9.69 -4.20 8.99
N TYR A 43 8.73 -4.62 9.81
CA TYR A 43 7.52 -3.87 10.12
C TYR A 43 7.80 -2.42 10.54
N SER A 44 8.80 -2.21 11.37
CA SER A 44 9.19 -0.88 11.86
C SER A 44 9.69 0.07 10.75
N ARG A 45 10.20 -0.47 9.66
CA ARG A 45 10.69 0.32 8.50
C ARG A 45 9.58 0.81 7.60
N PHE A 46 8.44 0.10 7.59
CA PHE A 46 7.31 0.36 6.70
C PHE A 46 6.08 0.87 7.43
N TYR A 47 6.28 1.69 8.46
CA TYR A 47 5.18 2.19 9.29
C TYR A 47 4.13 2.99 8.51
N ASN A 48 4.47 3.52 7.32
CA ASN A 48 3.54 4.25 6.44
C ASN A 48 2.62 3.33 5.63
N TYR A 49 2.86 2.02 5.64
CA TYR A 49 2.08 1.05 4.91
C TYR A 49 1.21 0.21 5.84
N SER A 50 0.05 -0.21 5.36
CA SER A 50 -0.78 -1.17 6.09
C SER A 50 -0.07 -2.51 6.22
N ILE A 51 -0.44 -3.30 7.21
CA ILE A 51 0.07 -4.66 7.41
C ILE A 51 -0.06 -5.50 6.13
N ASN A 52 -1.22 -5.42 5.48
CA ASN A 52 -1.47 -6.14 4.22
C ASN A 52 -0.49 -5.74 3.12
N ASN A 53 -0.22 -4.44 2.98
CA ASN A 53 0.74 -3.96 1.99
C ASN A 53 2.18 -4.33 2.34
N ILE A 54 2.55 -4.33 3.61
CA ILE A 54 3.88 -4.82 4.05
C ILE A 54 4.07 -6.28 3.67
N ILE A 55 3.07 -7.12 3.90
CA ILE A 55 3.10 -8.54 3.51
C ILE A 55 3.26 -8.68 1.99
N LEU A 56 2.50 -7.93 1.20
CA LEU A 56 2.60 -7.93 -0.25
C LEU A 56 3.98 -7.47 -0.74
N ILE A 57 4.54 -6.42 -0.15
CA ILE A 57 5.86 -5.91 -0.49
C ILE A 57 6.92 -6.97 -0.23
N LEU A 58 6.95 -7.53 0.96
CA LEU A 58 7.96 -8.53 1.35
C LEU A 58 7.85 -9.81 0.56
N GLN A 59 6.66 -10.21 0.18
CA GLN A 59 6.45 -11.40 -0.62
C GLN A 59 6.98 -11.24 -2.05
N GLN A 60 6.79 -10.06 -2.64
CA GLN A 60 7.25 -9.75 -4.00
C GLN A 60 8.71 -9.31 -4.04
N PHE A 61 9.18 -8.64 -3.02
CA PHE A 61 10.52 -8.07 -2.94
C PHE A 61 11.10 -8.25 -1.52
N PRO A 62 11.60 -9.45 -1.19
CA PRO A 62 12.07 -9.79 0.16
C PRO A 62 13.18 -8.88 0.70
N ALA A 63 14.00 -8.31 -0.18
CA ALA A 63 15.10 -7.42 0.17
C ALA A 63 14.69 -5.93 0.25
N ALA A 64 13.39 -5.62 0.20
CA ALA A 64 12.89 -4.25 0.25
C ALA A 64 13.37 -3.53 1.51
N SER A 65 13.88 -2.31 1.34
CA SER A 65 14.37 -1.47 2.42
C SER A 65 13.62 -0.14 2.54
N HIS A 66 13.45 0.57 1.44
CA HIS A 66 12.72 1.83 1.34
C HIS A 66 11.89 1.80 0.08
N VAL A 67 10.59 1.97 0.25
CA VAL A 67 9.61 1.80 -0.81
C VAL A 67 8.77 3.07 -0.94
N ALA A 68 8.59 3.52 -2.16
CA ALA A 68 7.74 4.65 -2.48
C ALA A 68 7.13 4.51 -3.87
N SER A 69 6.09 5.28 -4.15
CA SER A 69 5.50 5.34 -5.49
C SER A 69 6.45 5.98 -6.49
N PHE A 70 6.25 5.70 -7.76
CA PHE A 70 7.01 6.32 -8.85
C PHE A 70 7.02 7.86 -8.73
N LYS A 71 5.85 8.42 -8.46
CA LYS A 71 5.68 9.87 -8.31
C LYS A 71 6.43 10.42 -7.11
N ASP A 72 6.40 9.72 -5.98
CA ASP A 72 7.08 10.16 -4.76
C ASP A 72 8.59 10.07 -4.89
N TRP A 73 9.12 9.04 -5.54
CA TRP A 73 10.54 8.97 -5.85
C TRP A 73 11.01 10.17 -6.65
N ASN A 74 10.25 10.56 -7.66
CA ASN A 74 10.59 11.71 -8.50
C ASN A 74 10.43 13.05 -7.77
N LYS A 75 9.28 13.25 -7.12
CA LYS A 75 8.89 14.54 -6.57
C LYS A 75 9.52 14.83 -5.20
N ASN A 76 9.54 13.84 -4.32
CA ASN A 76 9.94 14.03 -2.92
C ASN A 76 11.39 13.65 -2.65
N PHE A 77 11.96 12.73 -3.43
CA PHE A 77 13.30 12.20 -3.20
C PHE A 77 14.29 12.51 -4.33
N ASN A 78 13.84 13.16 -5.40
CA ASN A 78 14.67 13.46 -6.58
C ASN A 78 15.37 12.21 -7.12
N ARG A 79 14.64 11.12 -7.19
CA ARG A 79 15.12 9.83 -7.71
C ARG A 79 14.24 9.35 -8.84
N THR A 80 14.82 8.61 -9.75
CA THR A 80 14.14 8.09 -10.93
C THR A 80 14.16 6.56 -10.92
N VAL A 81 13.00 5.95 -11.14
CA VAL A 81 12.91 4.51 -11.32
C VAL A 81 13.64 4.10 -12.60
N LYS A 82 14.49 3.09 -12.51
CA LYS A 82 15.26 2.58 -13.64
C LYS A 82 14.34 1.99 -14.70
N LYS A 83 14.70 2.17 -15.95
CA LYS A 83 13.96 1.59 -17.07
C LYS A 83 13.93 0.05 -16.97
N GLY A 84 12.76 -0.53 -17.18
CA GLY A 84 12.58 -1.98 -17.16
C GLY A 84 12.29 -2.58 -15.78
N GLU A 85 12.36 -1.78 -14.70
CA GLU A 85 12.01 -2.25 -13.37
C GLU A 85 10.50 -2.53 -13.24
N ARG A 86 10.18 -3.58 -12.51
CA ARG A 86 8.79 -3.95 -12.23
C ARG A 86 8.35 -3.38 -10.89
N GLY A 87 7.19 -2.72 -10.89
CA GLY A 87 6.60 -2.23 -9.66
C GLY A 87 6.12 -3.36 -8.76
N ILE A 88 6.27 -3.15 -7.46
CA ILE A 88 5.71 -4.01 -6.42
C ILE A 88 4.24 -3.65 -6.27
N LYS A 89 3.37 -4.64 -6.39
CA LYS A 89 1.91 -4.45 -6.34
C LYS A 89 1.43 -4.30 -4.91
N ILE A 90 0.63 -3.27 -4.68
CA ILE A 90 0.01 -2.99 -3.39
C ILE A 90 -1.48 -2.68 -3.56
N LEU A 91 -2.21 -2.67 -2.45
CA LEU A 91 -3.60 -2.23 -2.38
C LEU A 91 -3.65 -0.75 -2.01
N VAL A 92 -4.28 0.05 -2.87
CA VAL A 92 -4.45 1.49 -2.65
C VAL A 92 -5.91 1.78 -2.33
N PRO A 93 -6.22 2.36 -1.15
CA PRO A 93 -7.58 2.75 -0.82
C PRO A 93 -8.06 3.87 -1.74
N THR A 94 -9.24 3.68 -2.30
CA THR A 94 -9.87 4.65 -3.19
C THR A 94 -11.29 4.90 -2.70
N PRO A 95 -11.53 5.94 -1.90
CA PRO A 95 -12.86 6.28 -1.44
C PRO A 95 -13.71 6.74 -2.63
N LYS A 96 -14.91 6.22 -2.73
CA LYS A 96 -15.90 6.60 -3.74
C LYS A 96 -17.21 6.96 -3.07
N LYS A 97 -17.79 8.07 -3.48
CA LYS A 97 -19.14 8.44 -3.09
C LYS A 97 -20.13 7.78 -4.03
N ILE A 98 -21.12 7.13 -3.47
CA ILE A 98 -22.25 6.58 -4.21
C ILE A 98 -23.54 7.19 -3.67
N ILE A 99 -24.47 7.45 -4.57
CA ILE A 99 -25.80 7.91 -4.23
C ILE A 99 -26.74 6.71 -4.39
N GLN A 100 -27.44 6.38 -3.32
CA GLN A 100 -28.44 5.31 -3.32
C GLN A 100 -29.80 5.89 -2.99
N ASP A 101 -30.81 5.42 -3.72
CA ASP A 101 -32.18 5.72 -3.41
C ASP A 101 -32.62 4.89 -2.19
N LYS A 102 -33.15 5.57 -1.19
CA LYS A 102 -33.69 4.97 0.03
C LYS A 102 -35.16 5.32 0.15
N THR A 103 -35.99 4.32 0.26
CA THR A 103 -37.40 4.51 0.54
C THR A 103 -37.61 4.71 2.04
N ILE A 104 -38.16 5.84 2.42
CA ILE A 104 -38.58 6.12 3.78
C ILE A 104 -40.11 6.10 3.88
N THR A 105 -40.62 5.60 4.99
CA THR A 105 -42.05 5.63 5.29
C THR A 105 -42.30 6.72 6.31
N ASN A 106 -43.14 7.68 5.93
CA ASN A 106 -43.55 8.77 6.80
C ASN A 106 -44.53 8.30 7.87
N LYS A 107 -44.77 9.11 8.90
CA LYS A 107 -45.69 8.80 10.00
C LYS A 107 -47.14 8.66 9.55
N ASP A 108 -47.48 9.21 8.41
CA ASP A 108 -48.81 9.12 7.78
C ASP A 108 -48.99 7.90 6.88
N GLY A 109 -47.97 7.06 6.77
CA GLY A 109 -47.97 5.86 5.93
C GLY A 109 -47.56 6.09 4.48
N SER A 110 -47.32 7.33 4.07
CA SER A 110 -46.80 7.65 2.73
C SER A 110 -45.32 7.23 2.60
N THR A 111 -44.94 6.87 1.39
CA THR A 111 -43.55 6.53 1.08
C THR A 111 -42.89 7.62 0.24
N GLU A 112 -41.70 7.96 0.58
CA GLU A 112 -40.87 8.94 -0.11
C GLU A 112 -39.52 8.32 -0.46
N ILE A 113 -39.01 8.60 -1.66
CA ILE A 113 -37.66 8.22 -2.07
C ILE A 113 -36.72 9.37 -1.83
N ILE A 114 -35.77 9.17 -0.94
CA ILE A 114 -34.70 10.11 -0.68
C ILE A 114 -33.39 9.56 -1.26
N GLN A 115 -32.52 10.47 -1.66
CA GLN A 115 -31.16 10.11 -2.07
C GLN A 115 -30.22 10.23 -0.87
N GLU A 116 -29.56 9.14 -0.55
CA GLU A 116 -28.58 9.08 0.53
C GLU A 116 -27.18 8.88 -0.06
N GLU A 117 -26.26 9.74 0.34
CA GLU A 117 -24.86 9.65 -0.06
C GLU A 117 -24.11 8.72 0.88
N HIS A 118 -23.53 7.67 0.34
CA HIS A 118 -22.66 6.75 1.06
C HIS A 118 -21.24 6.85 0.55
N LYS A 119 -20.27 6.81 1.47
CA LYS A 119 -18.87 6.65 1.13
C LYS A 119 -18.50 5.18 1.22
N ILE A 120 -18.10 4.60 0.10
CA ILE A 120 -17.61 3.23 0.03
C ILE A 120 -16.12 3.27 -0.23
N LEU A 121 -15.38 2.45 0.53
CA LEU A 121 -13.95 2.28 0.34
C LEU A 121 -13.69 1.16 -0.65
N TYR A 122 -13.23 1.52 -1.83
CA TYR A 122 -12.69 0.59 -2.82
C TYR A 122 -11.18 0.55 -2.73
N PHE A 123 -10.61 -0.57 -3.14
CA PHE A 123 -9.16 -0.71 -3.30
C PHE A 123 -8.83 -0.86 -4.78
N LYS A 124 -7.74 -0.22 -5.17
CA LYS A 124 -7.13 -0.38 -6.50
C LYS A 124 -5.76 -1.02 -6.33
N GLN A 125 -5.32 -1.73 -7.36
CA GLN A 125 -3.93 -2.13 -7.47
C GLN A 125 -3.07 -0.88 -7.76
N GLY A 126 -2.12 -0.60 -6.89
CA GLY A 126 -1.08 0.38 -7.10
C GLY A 126 0.28 -0.28 -7.24
N HIS A 127 1.29 0.53 -7.54
CA HIS A 127 2.67 0.08 -7.69
C HIS A 127 3.59 0.98 -6.89
N VAL A 128 4.52 0.35 -6.19
CA VAL A 128 5.62 1.00 -5.50
C VAL A 128 6.94 0.38 -5.95
N PHE A 129 8.03 1.08 -5.68
CA PHE A 129 9.38 0.66 -6.07
C PHE A 129 10.31 0.78 -4.87
N ASP A 130 11.20 -0.20 -4.71
CA ASP A 130 12.26 -0.11 -3.73
C ASP A 130 13.36 0.84 -4.19
N ILE A 131 14.11 1.42 -3.25
CA ILE A 131 15.24 2.31 -3.54
C ILE A 131 16.26 1.67 -4.49
N SER A 132 16.49 0.36 -4.39
CA SER A 132 17.40 -0.38 -5.27
C SER A 132 16.96 -0.39 -6.75
N GLN A 133 15.70 -0.12 -7.00
CA GLN A 133 15.12 0.01 -8.34
C GLN A 133 15.19 1.45 -8.88
N THR A 134 15.82 2.36 -8.15
CA THR A 134 15.91 3.78 -8.48
C THR A 134 17.36 4.27 -8.53
N THR A 135 17.54 5.41 -9.24
CA THR A 135 18.80 6.17 -9.27
C THR A 135 18.53 7.63 -8.96
N GLY A 136 19.48 8.31 -8.36
CA GLY A 136 19.39 9.74 -8.05
C GLY A 136 20.05 10.08 -6.72
N ASP A 137 19.53 11.08 -6.04
CA ASP A 137 20.11 11.60 -4.80
C ASP A 137 20.04 10.57 -3.66
N GLU A 138 20.98 10.66 -2.73
CA GLU A 138 20.92 9.88 -1.51
C GLU A 138 19.70 10.26 -0.68
N LEU A 139 19.13 9.29 0.05
CA LEU A 139 18.05 9.58 0.98
C LEU A 139 18.55 10.46 2.12
N PRO A 140 17.72 11.44 2.59
CA PRO A 140 18.05 12.22 3.76
C PRO A 140 18.30 11.29 4.94
N SER A 141 19.39 11.52 5.66
CA SER A 141 19.86 10.63 6.73
C SER A 141 19.03 10.76 8.01
N LEU A 142 17.76 10.42 7.96
CA LEU A 142 16.97 10.12 9.17
C LEU A 142 17.61 8.98 9.99
N VAL A 143 18.39 8.14 9.34
CA VAL A 143 19.13 7.05 9.97
C VAL A 143 20.23 7.56 10.95
N LYS A 144 20.79 8.73 10.72
CA LYS A 144 21.74 9.33 11.67
C LYS A 144 21.09 9.80 12.95
N ASN A 145 19.83 10.20 12.90
CA ASN A 145 19.09 10.64 14.10
C ASN A 145 18.59 9.45 14.94
N LEU A 146 18.32 8.31 14.34
CA LEU A 146 17.94 7.09 15.06
C LEU A 146 19.11 6.43 15.80
N SER A 147 20.34 6.59 15.31
CA SER A 147 21.53 6.14 16.05
C SER A 147 21.84 7.04 17.26
N TYR A 148 21.36 8.28 17.24
CA TYR A 148 21.47 9.19 18.39
C TYR A 148 20.45 8.83 19.48
N ASP A 149 19.27 8.36 19.10
CA ASP A 149 18.24 7.93 20.06
C ASP A 149 18.58 6.59 20.72
N SER A 150 19.37 5.74 20.09
CA SER A 150 19.86 4.51 20.72
C SER A 150 20.84 4.78 21.85
N ALA A 151 21.67 5.83 21.74
CA ALA A 151 22.56 6.26 22.79
C ALA A 151 21.82 6.87 23.99
N LEU A 152 20.66 7.49 23.75
CA LEU A 152 19.75 7.97 24.80
C LEU A 152 19.02 6.82 25.51
N LEU A 153 18.68 5.76 24.80
CA LEU A 153 18.09 4.54 25.35
C LEU A 153 19.10 3.81 26.27
N ASP A 154 20.37 3.73 25.87
CA ASP A 154 21.43 3.12 26.67
C ASP A 154 21.70 3.91 27.97
N THR A 155 21.49 5.23 27.94
CA THR A 155 21.61 6.07 29.15
C THR A 155 20.37 5.98 30.07
N LEU A 156 19.21 5.60 29.54
CA LEU A 156 17.97 5.44 30.30
C LEU A 156 17.83 4.05 30.94
N ILE A 157 18.56 3.06 30.44
CA ILE A 157 18.53 1.66 30.90
C ILE A 157 19.73 1.36 31.84
N GLY A 158 20.73 2.25 31.90
CA GLY A 158 21.91 2.13 32.77
C GLY A 158 21.65 2.42 34.24
#